data_ffdd5f1387ca8e582d1df208bd9b3259
#
_entry.id   ffdd5f1387ca8e582d1df208bd9b3259
#
_cell.length_a   1.000
_cell.length_b   1.000
_cell.length_c   1.000
_cell.angle_alpha   90.00
_cell.angle_beta   90.00
_cell.angle_gamma   90.00
#
_symmetry.space_group_name_H-M   'P 1'
#
loop_
_entity.id
_entity.type
_entity.pdbx_description
1 polymer ?
#
loop_
_entity_poly.entity_id
_entity_poly.type
_entity_poly.pdbx_seq_one_letter_code
_entity_poly.pdbx_strand_id
1 'polypeptide(L)'
;MSEATVLDRLVEDLAYRMSVLDKRQSASYLNTLSPRDIIEFSYTHVLKGLERKATLVEVAASIGRRLRQKLRMKQDSILDVQGGWYVLISYIETGIIGYRKKHVYKNGKKSKHLTFQLYARDWSAIKDMMDLIDNEKTDLFPVNTPPKPWTNKSIHEETGISIIKKGDESALKHMENSDTSYIVDVLNKLSNTAWRINERVFEVYKACMTMKENPFKFSKEIDPVKRASLIIETEAIQRLAEKNLNKPFYHLYNLDFRG
;
A
#
# COMPACT_ATOMS: atom_id res chain seq x y z
N MET A 1 -23.96 5.86 -22.05
CA MET A 1 -22.70 5.10 -21.85
C MET A 1 -21.95 5.82 -20.74
N SER A 2 -21.70 5.20 -19.58
CA SER A 2 -20.90 5.82 -18.54
C SER A 2 -19.45 5.96 -19.06
N GLU A 3 -18.84 7.12 -18.87
CA GLU A 3 -17.42 7.27 -19.15
C GLU A 3 -16.62 6.28 -18.29
N ALA A 4 -15.72 5.53 -18.92
CA ALA A 4 -14.85 4.60 -18.22
C ALA A 4 -14.02 5.35 -17.18
N THR A 5 -14.01 4.88 -15.95
CA THR A 5 -13.22 5.48 -14.88
C THR A 5 -11.72 5.31 -15.15
N VAL A 6 -10.89 6.08 -14.44
CA VAL A 6 -9.42 5.92 -14.50
C VAL A 6 -9.00 4.51 -14.10
N LEU A 7 -9.69 3.94 -13.11
CA LEU A 7 -9.44 2.57 -12.65
C LEU A 7 -9.78 1.55 -13.76
N ASP A 8 -10.90 1.72 -14.46
CA ASP A 8 -11.30 0.81 -15.52
C ASP A 8 -10.27 0.80 -16.66
N ARG A 9 -9.79 1.97 -17.08
CA ARG A 9 -8.72 2.10 -18.10
C ARG A 9 -7.42 1.42 -17.69
N LEU A 10 -7.02 1.55 -16.41
CA LEU A 10 -5.86 0.84 -15.88
C LEU A 10 -6.04 -0.67 -15.89
N VAL A 11 -7.20 -1.12 -15.45
CA VAL A 11 -7.54 -2.56 -15.41
C VAL A 11 -7.56 -3.15 -16.80
N GLU A 12 -8.14 -2.44 -17.79
CA GLU A 12 -8.17 -2.87 -19.19
C GLU A 12 -6.77 -2.93 -19.81
N ASP A 13 -5.92 -1.90 -19.61
CA ASP A 13 -4.55 -1.91 -20.12
C ASP A 13 -3.73 -3.06 -19.51
N LEU A 14 -3.85 -3.27 -18.21
CA LEU A 14 -3.17 -4.37 -17.55
C LEU A 14 -3.70 -5.74 -18.01
N ALA A 15 -5.01 -5.90 -18.17
CA ALA A 15 -5.62 -7.13 -18.69
C ALA A 15 -5.11 -7.46 -20.08
N TYR A 16 -5.04 -6.46 -20.97
CA TYR A 16 -4.45 -6.63 -22.29
C TYR A 16 -2.99 -7.09 -22.22
N ARG A 17 -2.17 -6.44 -21.40
CA ARG A 17 -0.76 -6.84 -21.23
C ARG A 17 -0.62 -8.25 -20.70
N MET A 18 -1.44 -8.62 -19.74
CA MET A 18 -1.45 -9.98 -19.18
C MET A 18 -1.89 -11.02 -20.21
N SER A 19 -2.82 -10.70 -21.09
CA SER A 19 -3.30 -11.62 -22.13
C SER A 19 -2.22 -11.98 -23.16
N VAL A 20 -1.26 -11.08 -23.42
CA VAL A 20 -0.14 -11.30 -24.34
C VAL A 20 1.11 -11.85 -23.65
N LEU A 21 1.09 -12.02 -22.33
CA LEU A 21 2.18 -12.65 -21.58
C LEU A 21 2.28 -14.14 -21.90
N ASP A 22 3.37 -14.55 -22.54
CA ASP A 22 3.67 -15.97 -22.72
C ASP A 22 3.89 -16.64 -21.33
N LYS A 23 3.36 -17.86 -21.16
CA LYS A 23 3.54 -18.68 -19.97
C LYS A 23 5.00 -18.92 -19.60
N ARG A 24 5.91 -18.78 -20.57
CA ARG A 24 7.38 -18.90 -20.38
C ARG A 24 8.04 -17.62 -19.89
N GLN A 25 7.32 -16.51 -19.85
CA GLN A 25 7.87 -15.25 -19.38
C GLN A 25 7.88 -15.19 -17.85
N SER A 26 8.89 -14.55 -17.31
CA SER A 26 9.12 -14.43 -15.87
C SER A 26 8.01 -13.73 -15.08
N ALA A 27 7.16 -12.95 -15.75
CA ALA A 27 6.01 -12.27 -15.14
C ALA A 27 4.69 -13.06 -15.27
N SER A 28 4.71 -14.27 -15.85
CA SER A 28 3.50 -15.10 -16.10
C SER A 28 2.70 -15.43 -14.84
N TYR A 29 3.35 -15.39 -13.66
CA TYR A 29 2.67 -15.59 -12.37
C TYR A 29 1.58 -14.53 -12.09
N LEU A 30 1.63 -13.37 -12.74
CA LEU A 30 0.59 -12.35 -12.63
C LEU A 30 -0.76 -12.85 -13.13
N ASN A 31 -0.78 -13.78 -14.10
CA ASN A 31 -2.00 -14.37 -14.64
C ASN A 31 -2.81 -15.20 -13.62
N THR A 32 -2.28 -15.42 -12.43
CA THR A 32 -2.99 -16.07 -11.31
C THR A 32 -3.84 -15.09 -10.49
N LEU A 33 -3.72 -13.79 -10.74
CA LEU A 33 -4.46 -12.73 -10.07
C LEU A 33 -5.35 -11.99 -11.07
N SER A 34 -6.45 -11.41 -10.60
CA SER A 34 -7.24 -10.52 -11.45
C SER A 34 -6.47 -9.21 -11.72
N PRO A 35 -6.59 -8.59 -12.91
CA PRO A 35 -5.96 -7.30 -13.20
C PRO A 35 -6.37 -6.23 -12.19
N ARG A 36 -7.63 -6.23 -11.76
CA ARG A 36 -8.16 -5.30 -10.77
C ARG A 36 -7.46 -5.46 -9.42
N ASP A 37 -7.35 -6.67 -8.90
CA ASP A 37 -6.63 -6.94 -7.64
C ASP A 37 -5.18 -6.50 -7.71
N ILE A 38 -4.52 -6.68 -8.85
CA ILE A 38 -3.14 -6.26 -9.05
C ILE A 38 -3.04 -4.73 -8.97
N ILE A 39 -3.90 -4.00 -9.67
CA ILE A 39 -3.90 -2.53 -9.66
C ILE A 39 -4.16 -2.00 -8.24
N GLU A 40 -5.22 -2.45 -7.61
CA GLU A 40 -5.57 -2.05 -6.24
C GLU A 40 -4.45 -2.32 -5.25
N PHE A 41 -3.76 -3.44 -5.42
CA PHE A 41 -2.67 -3.84 -4.55
C PHE A 41 -1.37 -3.05 -4.81
N SER A 42 -1.11 -2.70 -6.05
CA SER A 42 0.08 -1.95 -6.46
C SER A 42 -0.03 -0.45 -6.19
N TYR A 43 -1.24 0.08 -6.14
CA TYR A 43 -1.52 1.50 -6.01
C TYR A 43 -0.79 2.17 -4.84
N THR A 44 -0.84 1.58 -3.65
CA THR A 44 -0.15 2.12 -2.46
C THR A 44 1.37 2.17 -2.63
N HIS A 45 1.95 1.28 -3.44
CA HIS A 45 3.37 1.27 -3.75
C HIS A 45 3.74 2.37 -4.74
N VAL A 46 2.87 2.64 -5.70
CA VAL A 46 3.02 3.78 -6.63
C VAL A 46 2.97 5.09 -5.86
N LEU A 47 1.98 5.29 -5.00
CA LEU A 47 1.87 6.49 -4.15
C LEU A 47 3.12 6.72 -3.30
N LYS A 48 3.56 5.69 -2.57
CA LYS A 48 4.79 5.78 -1.76
C LYS A 48 6.03 6.06 -2.61
N GLY A 49 6.07 5.53 -3.83
CA GLY A 49 7.13 5.82 -4.79
C GLY A 49 7.15 7.28 -5.23
N LEU A 50 5.99 7.86 -5.51
CA LEU A 50 5.84 9.27 -5.87
C LEU A 50 6.27 10.19 -4.71
N GLU A 51 5.80 9.92 -3.51
CA GLU A 51 6.14 10.67 -2.29
C GLU A 51 7.65 10.71 -2.03
N ARG A 52 8.31 9.56 -2.14
CA ARG A 52 9.75 9.42 -1.89
C ARG A 52 10.61 9.83 -3.07
N LYS A 53 10.03 10.24 -4.19
CA LYS A 53 10.74 10.51 -5.45
C LYS A 53 11.60 9.31 -5.87
N ALA A 54 11.04 8.11 -5.69
CA ALA A 54 11.71 6.85 -5.97
C ALA A 54 11.99 6.67 -7.47
N THR A 55 12.93 5.80 -7.78
CA THR A 55 13.21 5.39 -9.16
C THR A 55 12.16 4.38 -9.65
N LEU A 56 11.99 4.28 -10.97
CA LEU A 56 11.12 3.27 -11.59
C LEU A 56 11.45 1.85 -11.11
N VAL A 57 12.74 1.53 -11.02
CA VAL A 57 13.21 0.19 -10.61
C VAL A 57 12.84 -0.10 -9.15
N GLU A 58 13.00 0.88 -8.26
CA GLU A 58 12.62 0.73 -6.84
C GLU A 58 11.12 0.49 -6.67
N VAL A 59 10.29 1.21 -7.42
CA VAL A 59 8.83 1.05 -7.36
C VAL A 59 8.41 -0.28 -7.98
N ALA A 60 8.96 -0.64 -9.14
CA ALA A 60 8.71 -1.93 -9.77
C ALA A 60 9.10 -3.09 -8.85
N ALA A 61 10.29 -3.06 -8.26
CA ALA A 61 10.73 -4.08 -7.31
C ALA A 61 9.81 -4.17 -6.08
N SER A 62 9.31 -3.03 -5.59
CA SER A 62 8.39 -2.98 -4.46
C SER A 62 7.04 -3.63 -4.78
N ILE A 63 6.46 -3.30 -5.94
CA ILE A 63 5.20 -3.88 -6.41
C ILE A 63 5.36 -5.40 -6.59
N GLY A 64 6.35 -5.82 -7.37
CA GLY A 64 6.54 -7.24 -7.70
C GLY A 64 6.84 -8.10 -6.48
N ARG A 65 7.67 -7.61 -5.55
CA ARG A 65 7.93 -8.28 -4.27
C ARG A 65 6.64 -8.53 -3.50
N ARG A 66 5.78 -7.54 -3.46
CA ARG A 66 4.54 -7.65 -2.72
C ARG A 66 3.55 -8.60 -3.39
N LEU A 67 3.44 -8.56 -4.71
CA LEU A 67 2.61 -9.50 -5.48
C LEU A 67 3.10 -10.95 -5.29
N ARG A 68 4.41 -11.17 -5.37
CA ARG A 68 5.02 -12.47 -5.15
C ARG A 68 4.79 -12.98 -3.71
N GLN A 69 4.88 -12.11 -2.71
CA GLN A 69 4.55 -12.46 -1.32
C GLN A 69 3.08 -12.87 -1.17
N LYS A 70 2.15 -12.16 -1.83
CA LYS A 70 0.73 -12.53 -1.86
C LYS A 70 0.53 -13.93 -2.44
N LEU A 71 1.31 -14.31 -3.43
CA LEU A 71 1.29 -15.63 -4.07
C LEU A 71 2.14 -16.70 -3.36
N ARG A 72 2.75 -16.37 -2.22
CA ARG A 72 3.62 -17.27 -1.43
C ARG A 72 4.78 -17.87 -2.24
N MET A 73 5.29 -17.15 -3.22
CA MET A 73 6.42 -17.58 -4.04
C MET A 73 7.75 -17.32 -3.33
N LYS A 74 8.77 -18.11 -3.66
CA LYS A 74 10.15 -17.92 -3.16
C LYS A 74 10.71 -16.55 -3.56
N GLN A 75 11.64 -16.05 -2.77
CA GLN A 75 12.28 -14.76 -3.02
C GLN A 75 13.09 -14.78 -4.34
N ASP A 76 12.82 -13.83 -5.21
CA ASP A 76 13.53 -13.64 -6.46
C ASP A 76 13.47 -12.15 -6.85
N SER A 77 14.62 -11.47 -6.77
CA SER A 77 14.71 -10.03 -7.03
C SER A 77 14.51 -9.68 -8.51
N ILE A 78 14.83 -10.60 -9.43
CA ILE A 78 14.64 -10.39 -10.86
C ILE A 78 13.15 -10.47 -11.20
N LEU A 79 12.47 -11.49 -10.70
CA LEU A 79 11.02 -11.65 -10.85
C LEU A 79 10.26 -10.49 -10.22
N ASP A 80 10.74 -9.96 -9.08
CA ASP A 80 10.15 -8.80 -8.42
C ASP A 80 10.18 -7.57 -9.36
N VAL A 81 11.33 -7.26 -9.95
CA VAL A 81 11.45 -6.11 -10.87
C VAL A 81 10.62 -6.33 -12.13
N GLN A 82 10.68 -7.51 -12.72
CA GLN A 82 9.97 -7.81 -13.97
C GLN A 82 8.46 -7.76 -13.79
N GLY A 83 7.91 -8.45 -12.79
CA GLY A 83 6.48 -8.43 -12.51
C GLY A 83 5.96 -7.04 -12.15
N GLY A 84 6.67 -6.32 -11.31
CA GLY A 84 6.30 -4.95 -10.96
C GLY A 84 6.42 -3.97 -12.13
N TRP A 85 7.35 -4.21 -13.06
CA TRP A 85 7.48 -3.41 -14.28
C TRP A 85 6.27 -3.54 -15.20
N TYR A 86 5.75 -4.75 -15.38
CA TYR A 86 4.51 -4.96 -16.15
C TYR A 86 3.35 -4.14 -15.62
N VAL A 87 3.19 -4.12 -14.30
CA VAL A 87 2.14 -3.33 -13.65
C VAL A 87 2.41 -1.82 -13.80
N LEU A 88 3.67 -1.40 -13.58
CA LEU A 88 4.03 0.02 -13.60
C LEU A 88 3.88 0.65 -14.99
N ILE A 89 4.11 -0.14 -16.06
CA ILE A 89 3.88 0.32 -17.44
C ILE A 89 2.43 0.72 -17.65
N SER A 90 1.44 0.00 -17.10
CA SER A 90 0.03 0.36 -17.25
C SER A 90 -0.27 1.74 -16.65
N TYR A 91 0.32 2.09 -15.50
CA TYR A 91 0.19 3.43 -14.94
C TYR A 91 0.85 4.52 -15.81
N ILE A 92 1.91 4.19 -16.54
CA ILE A 92 2.61 5.12 -17.43
C ILE A 92 1.81 5.34 -18.71
N GLU A 93 1.34 4.28 -19.34
CA GLU A 93 0.61 4.33 -20.59
C GLU A 93 -0.77 4.97 -20.46
N THR A 94 -1.43 4.76 -19.33
CA THR A 94 -2.70 5.45 -19.02
C THR A 94 -2.51 6.92 -18.66
N GLY A 95 -1.25 7.40 -18.58
CA GLY A 95 -0.92 8.80 -18.35
C GLY A 95 -1.02 9.28 -16.90
N ILE A 96 -1.29 8.39 -15.94
CA ILE A 96 -1.43 8.72 -14.52
C ILE A 96 -0.09 9.14 -13.92
N ILE A 97 0.97 8.40 -14.27
CA ILE A 97 2.34 8.69 -13.86
C ILE A 97 3.25 8.89 -15.07
N GLY A 98 4.36 9.55 -14.84
CA GLY A 98 5.43 9.69 -15.80
C GLY A 98 6.79 9.45 -15.14
N TYR A 99 7.83 9.52 -15.94
CA TYR A 99 9.20 9.44 -15.46
C TYR A 99 10.07 10.50 -16.10
N ARG A 100 11.09 10.94 -15.36
CA ARG A 100 12.12 11.88 -15.84
C ARG A 100 13.51 11.34 -15.58
N LYS A 101 14.43 11.63 -16.48
CA LYS A 101 15.85 11.30 -16.31
C LYS A 101 16.41 12.10 -15.13
N LYS A 102 17.13 11.42 -14.24
CA LYS A 102 17.85 12.03 -13.13
C LYS A 102 19.29 11.54 -13.12
N HIS A 103 20.23 12.47 -13.02
CA HIS A 103 21.62 12.10 -12.83
C HIS A 103 21.87 11.68 -11.39
N VAL A 104 22.60 10.59 -11.20
CA VAL A 104 23.08 10.18 -9.88
C VAL A 104 24.37 10.94 -9.59
N TYR A 105 24.44 11.56 -8.43
CA TYR A 105 25.66 12.19 -7.93
C TYR A 105 26.28 11.27 -6.87
N LYS A 106 27.54 10.92 -7.07
CA LYS A 106 28.30 10.14 -6.08
C LYS A 106 29.49 11.01 -5.64
N ASN A 107 29.56 11.28 -4.32
CA ASN A 107 30.58 12.18 -3.73
C ASN A 107 30.68 13.56 -4.43
N GLY A 108 29.52 14.18 -4.69
CA GLY A 108 29.46 15.49 -5.36
C GLY A 108 29.76 15.49 -6.87
N LYS A 109 30.19 14.37 -7.45
CA LYS A 109 30.48 14.24 -8.89
C LYS A 109 29.32 13.56 -9.62
N LYS A 110 28.99 14.07 -10.81
CA LYS A 110 27.99 13.51 -11.69
C LYS A 110 28.41 12.11 -12.15
N SER A 111 27.64 11.10 -11.76
CA SER A 111 27.85 9.72 -12.21
C SER A 111 27.46 9.58 -13.69
N LYS A 112 28.11 8.63 -14.40
CA LYS A 112 27.65 8.20 -15.73
C LYS A 112 26.32 7.44 -15.71
N HIS A 113 25.87 6.99 -14.52
CA HIS A 113 24.62 6.27 -14.40
C HIS A 113 23.43 7.24 -14.39
N LEU A 114 22.48 6.96 -15.26
CA LEU A 114 21.18 7.62 -15.32
C LEU A 114 20.16 6.78 -14.57
N THR A 115 19.37 7.43 -13.76
CA THR A 115 18.17 6.82 -13.17
C THR A 115 16.91 7.49 -13.71
N PHE A 116 15.79 6.78 -13.67
CA PHE A 116 14.50 7.31 -14.05
C PHE A 116 13.65 7.48 -12.79
N GLN A 117 13.35 8.72 -12.45
CA GLN A 117 12.54 9.07 -11.28
C GLN A 117 11.09 9.18 -11.66
N LEU A 118 10.19 8.61 -10.84
CA LEU A 118 8.74 8.75 -10.99
C LEU A 118 8.27 10.17 -10.68
N TYR A 119 7.21 10.58 -11.38
CA TYR A 119 6.41 11.74 -11.01
C TYR A 119 4.93 11.51 -11.39
N ALA A 120 4.01 12.15 -10.67
CA ALA A 120 2.60 12.15 -11.02
C ALA A 120 2.36 13.06 -12.22
N ARG A 121 1.71 12.54 -13.26
CA ARG A 121 1.24 13.34 -14.41
C ARG A 121 -0.11 13.95 -14.13
N ASP A 122 -0.98 13.16 -13.53
CA ASP A 122 -2.35 13.54 -13.22
C ASP A 122 -2.67 13.20 -11.76
N TRP A 123 -2.65 14.20 -10.91
CA TRP A 123 -3.01 14.07 -9.51
C TRP A 123 -4.50 13.88 -9.29
N SER A 124 -5.36 14.43 -10.18
CA SER A 124 -6.80 14.22 -10.10
C SER A 124 -7.13 12.74 -10.33
N ALA A 125 -6.57 12.15 -11.39
CA ALA A 125 -6.73 10.74 -11.67
C ALA A 125 -6.24 9.83 -10.53
N ILE A 126 -5.15 10.20 -9.85
CA ILE A 126 -4.66 9.49 -8.67
C ILE A 126 -5.66 9.57 -7.52
N LYS A 127 -6.25 10.74 -7.30
CA LYS A 127 -7.26 10.94 -6.26
C LYS A 127 -8.55 10.17 -6.56
N ASP A 128 -9.06 10.26 -7.78
CA ASP A 128 -10.26 9.53 -8.23
C ASP A 128 -10.09 8.02 -8.06
N MET A 129 -8.92 7.50 -8.41
CA MET A 129 -8.60 6.09 -8.25
C MET A 129 -8.55 5.68 -6.76
N MET A 130 -8.04 6.54 -5.89
CA MET A 130 -8.04 6.31 -4.45
C MET A 130 -9.46 6.24 -3.90
N ASP A 131 -10.34 7.16 -4.32
CA ASP A 131 -11.73 7.19 -3.89
C ASP A 131 -12.49 5.92 -4.33
N LEU A 132 -12.22 5.42 -5.53
CA LEU A 132 -12.80 4.17 -6.03
C LEU A 132 -12.30 2.94 -5.27
N ILE A 133 -10.99 2.85 -5.02
CA ILE A 133 -10.39 1.72 -4.30
C ILE A 133 -10.85 1.69 -2.84
N ASP A 134 -10.87 2.85 -2.17
CA ASP A 134 -11.31 2.95 -0.78
C ASP A 134 -12.79 2.65 -0.61
N ASN A 135 -13.64 3.00 -1.58
CA ASN A 135 -15.07 2.70 -1.54
C ASN A 135 -15.38 1.22 -1.71
N GLU A 136 -14.54 0.46 -2.41
CA GLU A 136 -14.75 -0.96 -2.65
C GLU A 136 -14.06 -1.86 -1.61
N LYS A 137 -12.93 -1.44 -1.05
CA LYS A 137 -12.20 -2.19 -0.01
C LYS A 137 -12.62 -1.75 1.38
N THR A 138 -13.75 -2.28 1.82
CA THR A 138 -14.18 -2.16 3.21
C THR A 138 -13.33 -2.97 4.20
N ASP A 139 -12.39 -3.78 3.70
CA ASP A 139 -11.65 -4.76 4.49
C ASP A 139 -10.26 -4.28 4.96
N LEU A 140 -9.88 -3.04 4.64
CA LEU A 140 -8.67 -2.44 5.18
C LEU A 140 -8.98 -1.77 6.53
N PHE A 141 -8.36 -2.30 7.59
CA PHE A 141 -8.40 -1.80 8.96
C PHE A 141 -8.87 -0.34 9.13
N PRO A 142 -9.67 -0.07 10.12
CA PRO A 142 -10.11 -0.93 11.21
C PRO A 142 -11.30 -1.83 10.82
N VAL A 143 -11.31 -3.07 11.34
CA VAL A 143 -12.42 -4.02 11.13
C VAL A 143 -13.53 -3.73 12.09
N ASN A 144 -14.80 -3.81 11.64
CA ASN A 144 -15.95 -3.52 12.48
C ASN A 144 -16.38 -4.72 13.35
N THR A 145 -15.74 -5.86 13.19
CA THR A 145 -15.92 -7.08 13.98
C THR A 145 -14.60 -7.46 14.66
N PRO A 146 -14.62 -8.09 15.84
CA PRO A 146 -13.41 -8.60 16.43
C PRO A 146 -12.67 -9.53 15.46
N PRO A 147 -11.36 -9.37 15.26
CA PRO A 147 -10.59 -10.28 14.42
C PRO A 147 -10.57 -11.68 15.04
N LYS A 148 -10.41 -12.71 14.20
CA LYS A 148 -10.17 -14.05 14.72
C LYS A 148 -8.97 -14.05 15.65
N PRO A 149 -8.97 -14.88 16.68
CA PRO A 149 -7.87 -14.93 17.62
C PRO A 149 -6.59 -15.46 16.96
N TRP A 150 -5.47 -14.93 17.38
CA TRP A 150 -4.17 -15.53 17.12
C TRP A 150 -4.14 -16.95 17.70
N THR A 151 -3.59 -17.86 16.92
CA THR A 151 -3.22 -19.22 17.35
C THR A 151 -1.70 -19.28 17.54
N ASN A 152 -1.18 -20.45 17.89
CA ASN A 152 0.28 -20.65 18.00
C ASN A 152 1.00 -20.65 16.64
N LYS A 153 0.33 -20.20 15.57
CA LYS A 153 0.93 -20.06 14.23
C LYS A 153 1.57 -18.69 14.07
N SER A 154 2.67 -18.66 13.37
CA SER A 154 3.42 -17.43 13.08
C SER A 154 2.68 -16.47 12.13
N ILE A 155 1.66 -16.95 11.44
CA ILE A 155 0.85 -16.18 10.48
C ILE A 155 -0.63 -16.27 10.87
N HIS A 156 -1.29 -15.13 10.94
CA HIS A 156 -2.74 -15.04 11.20
C HIS A 156 -3.54 -15.64 10.05
N GLU A 157 -4.43 -16.60 10.34
CA GLU A 157 -5.11 -17.42 9.34
C GLU A 157 -5.97 -16.61 8.37
N GLU A 158 -6.65 -15.58 8.86
CA GLU A 158 -7.58 -14.79 8.07
C GLU A 158 -6.88 -13.69 7.26
N THR A 159 -5.93 -12.98 7.87
CA THR A 159 -5.30 -11.80 7.26
C THR A 159 -3.97 -12.07 6.59
N GLY A 160 -3.35 -13.22 6.83
CA GLY A 160 -2.00 -13.52 6.37
C GLY A 160 -0.90 -12.65 6.99
N ILE A 161 -1.23 -11.88 8.03
CA ILE A 161 -0.27 -11.02 8.73
C ILE A 161 0.61 -11.88 9.63
N SER A 162 1.92 -11.58 9.67
CA SER A 162 2.86 -12.22 10.57
C SER A 162 2.68 -11.71 12.00
N ILE A 163 2.78 -12.63 12.99
CA ILE A 163 2.73 -12.29 14.41
C ILE A 163 3.89 -11.36 14.83
N ILE A 164 5.04 -11.46 14.15
CA ILE A 164 6.17 -10.54 14.32
C ILE A 164 6.26 -9.64 13.09
N LYS A 165 6.10 -8.34 13.27
CA LYS A 165 6.24 -7.35 12.22
C LYS A 165 7.70 -7.30 11.75
N LYS A 166 7.95 -7.59 10.47
CA LYS A 166 9.30 -7.67 9.87
C LYS A 166 10.19 -8.75 10.48
N GLY A 167 9.63 -9.76 11.12
CA GLY A 167 10.38 -10.93 11.57
C GLY A 167 11.00 -11.66 10.38
N ASP A 168 12.23 -12.13 10.54
CA ASP A 168 12.83 -13.04 9.57
C ASP A 168 12.30 -14.48 9.76
N GLU A 169 12.60 -15.36 8.82
CA GLU A 169 12.15 -16.75 8.87
C GLU A 169 12.68 -17.51 10.10
N SER A 170 13.88 -17.14 10.58
CA SER A 170 14.49 -17.75 11.76
C SER A 170 13.73 -17.36 13.03
N ALA A 171 13.37 -16.07 13.19
CA ALA A 171 12.59 -15.60 14.33
C ALA A 171 11.20 -16.25 14.38
N LEU A 172 10.54 -16.41 13.21
CA LEU A 172 9.24 -17.06 13.12
C LEU A 172 9.30 -18.54 13.49
N LYS A 173 10.31 -19.28 13.00
CA LYS A 173 10.54 -20.67 13.37
C LYS A 173 10.88 -20.85 14.86
N HIS A 174 11.63 -19.91 15.43
CA HIS A 174 11.91 -19.94 16.86
C HIS A 174 10.65 -19.78 17.70
N MET A 175 9.76 -18.86 17.30
CA MET A 175 8.46 -18.71 17.96
C MET A 175 7.59 -19.95 17.87
N GLU A 176 7.52 -20.60 16.71
CA GLU A 176 6.72 -21.82 16.52
C GLU A 176 7.17 -22.98 17.41
N ASN A 177 8.45 -22.99 17.80
CA ASN A 177 9.05 -24.02 18.68
C ASN A 177 9.09 -23.61 20.17
N SER A 178 8.58 -22.42 20.51
CA SER A 178 8.60 -21.87 21.87
C SER A 178 7.17 -21.83 22.45
N ASP A 179 7.07 -21.85 23.78
CA ASP A 179 5.79 -21.56 24.45
C ASP A 179 5.46 -20.06 24.32
N THR A 180 4.57 -19.75 23.44
CA THR A 180 4.10 -18.40 23.15
C THR A 180 2.69 -18.11 23.68
N SER A 181 2.14 -19.02 24.48
CA SER A 181 0.75 -18.96 24.98
C SER A 181 0.42 -17.64 25.65
N TYR A 182 1.29 -17.12 26.51
CA TYR A 182 1.12 -15.84 27.18
C TYR A 182 1.09 -14.65 26.17
N ILE A 183 1.98 -14.66 25.21
CA ILE A 183 2.06 -13.60 24.18
C ILE A 183 0.80 -13.60 23.31
N VAL A 184 0.38 -14.78 22.87
CA VAL A 184 -0.84 -14.98 22.08
C VAL A 184 -2.08 -14.51 22.87
N ASP A 185 -2.17 -14.81 24.16
CA ASP A 185 -3.28 -14.35 25.03
C ASP A 185 -3.29 -12.81 25.12
N VAL A 186 -2.16 -12.17 25.32
CA VAL A 186 -2.06 -10.69 25.36
C VAL A 186 -2.46 -10.07 24.03
N LEU A 187 -1.98 -10.60 22.90
CA LEU A 187 -2.33 -10.11 21.57
C LEU A 187 -3.82 -10.26 21.29
N ASN A 188 -4.42 -11.37 21.71
CA ASN A 188 -5.85 -11.61 21.57
C ASN A 188 -6.68 -10.65 22.41
N LYS A 189 -6.29 -10.39 23.66
CA LYS A 189 -6.95 -9.39 24.51
C LYS A 189 -6.90 -7.99 23.91
N LEU A 190 -5.74 -7.57 23.40
CA LEU A 190 -5.57 -6.29 22.72
C LEU A 190 -6.41 -6.21 21.46
N SER A 191 -6.39 -7.27 20.63
CA SER A 191 -7.13 -7.32 19.36
C SER A 191 -8.66 -7.34 19.57
N ASN A 192 -9.14 -7.88 20.67
CA ASN A 192 -10.55 -7.86 21.05
C ASN A 192 -11.00 -6.55 21.72
N THR A 193 -10.08 -5.60 21.94
CA THR A 193 -10.44 -4.31 22.50
C THR A 193 -11.17 -3.46 21.47
N ALA A 194 -12.42 -3.12 21.75
CA ALA A 194 -13.22 -2.26 20.89
C ALA A 194 -12.79 -0.79 21.02
N TRP A 195 -12.54 -0.15 19.89
CA TRP A 195 -12.23 1.26 19.78
C TRP A 195 -13.40 2.03 19.21
N ARG A 196 -13.48 3.32 19.53
CA ARG A 196 -14.45 4.24 18.92
C ARG A 196 -13.77 5.57 18.64
N ILE A 197 -14.23 6.22 17.57
CA ILE A 197 -13.81 7.59 17.27
C ILE A 197 -14.47 8.53 18.27
N ASN A 198 -13.66 9.41 18.86
CA ASN A 198 -14.19 10.47 19.71
C ASN A 198 -14.75 11.59 18.82
N GLU A 199 -16.08 11.73 18.81
CA GLU A 199 -16.78 12.69 17.95
C GLU A 199 -16.31 14.13 18.16
N ARG A 200 -16.11 14.55 19.42
CA ARG A 200 -15.64 15.92 19.71
C ARG A 200 -14.27 16.19 19.13
N VAL A 201 -13.35 15.20 19.24
CA VAL A 201 -12.01 15.30 18.66
C VAL A 201 -12.10 15.32 17.14
N PHE A 202 -13.00 14.53 16.56
CA PHE A 202 -13.21 14.49 15.11
C PHE A 202 -13.77 15.82 14.57
N GLU A 203 -14.72 16.46 15.27
CA GLU A 203 -15.21 17.80 14.90
C GLU A 203 -14.10 18.85 14.94
N VAL A 204 -13.25 18.81 15.97
CA VAL A 204 -12.06 19.69 16.03
C VAL A 204 -11.11 19.42 14.85
N TYR A 205 -10.89 18.13 14.52
CA TYR A 205 -10.07 17.76 13.36
C TYR A 205 -10.64 18.34 12.06
N LYS A 206 -11.94 18.21 11.81
CA LYS A 206 -12.61 18.80 10.61
C LYS A 206 -12.48 20.32 10.58
N ALA A 207 -12.67 20.97 11.71
CA ALA A 207 -12.49 22.42 11.81
C ALA A 207 -11.05 22.83 11.48
N CYS A 208 -10.04 22.10 11.96
CA CYS A 208 -8.64 22.36 11.63
C CYS A 208 -8.34 22.20 10.14
N MET A 209 -9.02 21.27 9.44
CA MET A 209 -8.84 21.08 8.00
C MET A 209 -9.25 22.30 7.17
N THR A 210 -10.22 23.07 7.64
CA THR A 210 -10.74 24.27 6.94
C THR A 210 -10.01 25.56 7.32
N MET A 211 -9.13 25.54 8.32
CA MET A 211 -8.37 26.71 8.74
C MET A 211 -7.35 27.15 7.68
N LYS A 212 -7.22 28.44 7.47
CA LYS A 212 -6.20 29.03 6.58
C LYS A 212 -4.77 28.64 7.02
N GLU A 213 -4.52 28.63 8.31
CA GLU A 213 -3.28 28.18 8.94
C GLU A 213 -3.56 26.88 9.70
N ASN A 214 -3.73 25.78 8.96
CA ASN A 214 -4.02 24.53 9.61
C ASN A 214 -2.75 23.88 10.20
N PRO A 215 -2.89 23.12 11.31
CA PRO A 215 -1.76 22.54 12.01
C PRO A 215 -1.15 21.31 11.30
N PHE A 216 -1.76 20.84 10.21
CA PHE A 216 -1.31 19.63 9.54
C PHE A 216 -0.04 19.85 8.72
N LYS A 217 0.76 18.81 8.58
CA LYS A 217 2.07 18.85 7.91
C LYS A 217 2.01 19.38 6.48
N PHE A 218 0.92 19.09 5.73
CA PHE A 218 0.80 19.50 4.34
C PHE A 218 0.73 21.03 4.18
N SER A 219 0.25 21.76 5.17
CA SER A 219 0.19 23.24 5.13
C SER A 219 1.58 23.89 5.13
N LYS A 220 2.57 23.20 5.68
CA LYS A 220 3.97 23.65 5.80
C LYS A 220 4.89 23.02 4.75
N GLU A 221 4.40 22.05 3.96
CA GLU A 221 5.22 21.37 2.95
C GLU A 221 5.37 22.24 1.70
N ILE A 222 6.62 22.51 1.34
CA ILE A 222 6.98 23.37 0.20
C ILE A 222 6.99 22.57 -1.11
N ASP A 223 7.34 21.28 -1.06
CA ASP A 223 7.37 20.42 -2.23
C ASP A 223 5.92 20.09 -2.66
N PRO A 224 5.48 20.52 -3.87
CA PRO A 224 4.10 20.35 -4.29
C PRO A 224 3.67 18.89 -4.40
N VAL A 225 4.58 17.98 -4.73
CA VAL A 225 4.30 16.55 -4.85
C VAL A 225 4.07 15.93 -3.47
N LYS A 226 4.94 16.24 -2.51
CA LYS A 226 4.76 15.78 -1.13
C LYS A 226 3.51 16.38 -0.50
N ARG A 227 3.27 17.68 -0.74
CA ARG A 227 2.08 18.36 -0.24
C ARG A 227 0.81 17.68 -0.74
N ALA A 228 0.72 17.36 -2.04
CA ALA A 228 -0.42 16.66 -2.62
C ALA A 228 -0.61 15.27 -1.99
N SER A 229 0.48 14.50 -1.82
CA SER A 229 0.43 13.19 -1.15
C SER A 229 -0.08 13.27 0.28
N LEU A 230 0.39 14.26 1.06
CA LEU A 230 -0.07 14.48 2.44
C LEU A 230 -1.55 14.90 2.52
N ILE A 231 -2.03 15.69 1.57
CA ILE A 231 -3.45 16.06 1.48
C ILE A 231 -4.29 14.79 1.23
N ILE A 232 -3.93 13.99 0.24
CA ILE A 232 -4.62 12.75 -0.10
C ILE A 232 -4.65 11.80 1.11
N GLU A 233 -3.51 11.60 1.79
CA GLU A 233 -3.43 10.77 2.99
C GLU A 233 -4.36 11.29 4.10
N THR A 234 -4.37 12.60 4.31
CA THR A 234 -5.21 13.23 5.35
C THR A 234 -6.71 13.10 5.04
N GLU A 235 -7.09 13.30 3.77
CA GLU A 235 -8.47 13.12 3.31
C GLU A 235 -8.93 11.65 3.41
N ALA A 236 -8.03 10.69 3.14
CA ALA A 236 -8.33 9.27 3.30
C ALA A 236 -8.57 8.89 4.77
N ILE A 237 -7.74 9.41 5.68
CA ILE A 237 -7.93 9.24 7.12
C ILE A 237 -9.28 9.82 7.55
N GLN A 238 -9.64 11.00 7.06
CA GLN A 238 -10.92 11.62 7.37
C GLN A 238 -12.09 10.76 6.91
N ARG A 239 -12.09 10.29 5.65
CA ARG A 239 -13.15 9.41 5.12
C ARG A 239 -13.27 8.12 5.92
N LEU A 240 -12.14 7.50 6.26
CA LEU A 240 -12.13 6.30 7.08
C LEU A 240 -12.73 6.56 8.47
N ALA A 241 -12.41 7.71 9.07
CA ALA A 241 -12.98 8.13 10.34
C ALA A 241 -14.50 8.35 10.24
N GLU A 242 -14.97 9.05 9.21
CA GLU A 242 -16.40 9.27 8.95
C GLU A 242 -17.18 7.97 8.80
N LYS A 243 -16.61 7.01 8.06
CA LYS A 243 -17.22 5.68 7.87
C LYS A 243 -17.35 4.88 9.17
N ASN A 244 -16.43 5.09 10.11
CA ASN A 244 -16.41 4.40 11.40
C ASN A 244 -16.95 5.25 12.56
N LEU A 245 -17.49 6.43 12.29
CA LEU A 245 -18.13 7.26 13.28
C LEU A 245 -19.32 6.47 13.90
N ASN A 246 -19.43 6.51 15.21
CA ASN A 246 -20.47 5.81 15.97
C ASN A 246 -20.47 4.27 15.88
N LYS A 247 -19.43 3.67 15.29
CA LYS A 247 -19.28 2.23 15.22
C LYS A 247 -18.06 1.78 16.02
N PRO A 248 -18.14 0.63 16.70
CA PRO A 248 -16.93 0.02 17.24
C PRO A 248 -16.06 -0.49 16.10
N PHE A 249 -14.76 -0.42 16.30
CA PHE A 249 -13.79 -1.03 15.40
C PHE A 249 -12.65 -1.67 16.20
N TYR A 250 -11.92 -2.56 15.55
CA TYR A 250 -10.90 -3.39 16.16
C TYR A 250 -9.63 -3.35 15.35
N HIS A 251 -8.50 -3.57 16.01
CA HIS A 251 -7.20 -3.68 15.38
C HIS A 251 -6.60 -5.06 15.65
N LEU A 252 -6.07 -5.70 14.62
CA LEU A 252 -5.24 -6.87 14.82
C LEU A 252 -3.84 -6.45 15.25
N TYR A 253 -3.46 -6.75 16.48
CA TYR A 253 -2.15 -6.44 17.04
C TYR A 253 -1.15 -7.53 16.69
N ASN A 254 0.08 -7.15 16.43
CA ASN A 254 1.22 -8.04 16.26
C ASN A 254 2.43 -7.48 17.02
N LEU A 255 3.45 -8.30 17.20
CA LEU A 255 4.69 -7.89 17.86
C LEU A 255 5.57 -7.05 16.92
N ASP A 256 6.30 -6.09 17.45
CA ASP A 256 7.44 -5.52 16.75
C ASP A 256 8.60 -6.54 16.74
N PHE A 257 9.54 -6.41 15.80
CA PHE A 257 10.72 -7.28 15.73
C PHE A 257 11.63 -7.18 16.95
N ARG A 258 11.43 -6.19 17.79
CA ARG A 258 12.16 -5.97 19.05
C ARG A 258 11.50 -6.60 20.29
N GLY A 259 10.35 -7.17 20.14
CA GLY A 259 9.55 -7.75 21.23
C GLY A 259 8.46 -6.86 21.74
#